data_7301e39d522ac8a5a97f47d527801350
#
_entry.id   7301e39d522ac8a5a97f47d527801350
#
_cell.length_a   1.000
_cell.length_b   1.000
_cell.length_c   1.000
_cell.angle_alpha   90.00
_cell.angle_beta   90.00
_cell.angle_gamma   90.00
#
_symmetry.space_group_name_H-M   'P 1'
#
loop_
_entity.id
_entity.type
_entity.pdbx_description
1 polymer ?
#
loop_
_entity_poly.entity_id
_entity_poly.type
_entity_poly.pdbx_seq_one_letter_code
_entity_poly.pdbx_strand_id
1 'polypeptide(L)'
;MREHLTIEQAVARIAPLDVAAVRAAEERQKGLLKPVGSLGELEALSIRLAGITGKVKNSIDRRVHLLFGSDHGVYDEGVSGSPRYFTRVLMEFYAADVGCGINVLCRRAGVDLRLFDLGVRDLRPTPRVDASCKL
;
A
#
# COMPACT_ATOMS: atom_id res chain seq x y z
N MET A 1 -16.08 11.29 11.12
CA MET A 1 -14.85 11.57 11.90
C MET A 1 -13.97 10.35 11.82
N ARG A 2 -12.73 10.45 11.34
CA ARG A 2 -11.80 9.29 11.36
C ARG A 2 -11.25 9.19 12.78
N GLU A 3 -11.39 8.04 13.40
CA GLU A 3 -10.79 7.74 14.70
C GLU A 3 -9.26 7.66 14.51
N HIS A 4 -8.51 8.57 15.15
CA HIS A 4 -7.06 8.49 15.17
C HIS A 4 -6.65 7.49 16.24
N LEU A 5 -6.14 6.34 15.81
CA LEU A 5 -5.60 5.32 16.70
C LEU A 5 -4.14 5.60 17.02
N THR A 6 -3.74 5.39 18.26
CA THR A 6 -2.31 5.26 18.58
C THR A 6 -1.76 3.92 18.06
N ILE A 7 -0.44 3.79 17.98
CA ILE A 7 0.21 2.54 17.55
C ILE A 7 -0.18 1.40 18.49
N GLU A 8 -0.20 1.64 19.79
CA GLU A 8 -0.57 0.65 20.81
C GLU A 8 -2.03 0.21 20.65
N GLN A 9 -2.94 1.13 20.37
CA GLN A 9 -4.34 0.82 20.09
C GLN A 9 -4.49 0.03 18.79
N ALA A 10 -3.71 0.35 17.76
CA ALA A 10 -3.73 -0.41 16.51
C ALA A 10 -3.21 -1.84 16.72
N VAL A 11 -2.10 -2.01 17.45
CA VAL A 11 -1.53 -3.33 17.77
C VAL A 11 -2.51 -4.15 18.62
N ALA A 12 -3.16 -3.55 19.62
CA ALA A 12 -4.14 -4.24 20.46
C ALA A 12 -5.38 -4.73 19.69
N ARG A 13 -5.66 -4.19 18.51
CA ARG A 13 -6.76 -4.62 17.63
C ARG A 13 -6.38 -5.76 16.69
N ILE A 14 -5.10 -6.16 16.65
CA ILE A 14 -4.65 -7.29 15.83
C ILE A 14 -5.08 -8.59 16.52
N ALA A 15 -6.06 -9.26 15.94
CA ALA A 15 -6.54 -10.55 16.42
C ALA A 15 -5.74 -11.71 15.78
N PRO A 16 -5.67 -12.87 16.43
CA PRO A 16 -5.19 -14.10 15.81
C PRO A 16 -6.02 -14.46 14.57
N LEU A 17 -5.44 -15.22 13.65
CA LEU A 17 -6.16 -15.69 12.47
C LEU A 17 -7.33 -16.58 12.85
N ASP A 18 -8.45 -16.43 12.16
CA ASP A 18 -9.59 -17.35 12.23
C ASP A 18 -9.20 -18.69 11.59
N VAL A 19 -8.91 -19.68 12.43
CA VAL A 19 -8.46 -21.01 12.00
C VAL A 19 -9.55 -21.75 11.21
N ALA A 20 -10.81 -21.53 11.52
CA ALA A 20 -11.93 -22.15 10.79
C ALA A 20 -12.00 -21.59 9.36
N ALA A 21 -11.88 -20.28 9.20
CA ALA A 21 -11.84 -19.64 7.88
C ALA A 21 -10.62 -20.05 7.07
N VAL A 22 -9.43 -20.20 7.70
CA VAL A 22 -8.22 -20.73 7.05
C VAL A 22 -8.49 -22.11 6.47
N ARG A 23 -8.94 -23.06 7.29
CA ARG A 23 -9.24 -24.44 6.85
C ARG A 23 -10.28 -24.48 5.74
N ALA A 24 -11.36 -23.70 5.86
CA ALA A 24 -12.39 -23.64 4.83
C ALA A 24 -11.85 -23.07 3.51
N ALA A 25 -10.91 -22.10 3.56
CA ALA A 25 -10.26 -21.57 2.38
C ALA A 25 -9.31 -22.59 1.72
N GLU A 26 -8.56 -23.37 2.51
CA GLU A 26 -7.71 -24.46 2.03
C GLU A 26 -8.55 -25.53 1.30
N GLU A 27 -9.64 -25.99 1.91
CA GLU A 27 -10.54 -26.95 1.26
C GLU A 27 -11.15 -26.39 -0.03
N ARG A 28 -11.53 -25.11 -0.01
CA ARG A 28 -12.01 -24.44 -1.22
C ARG A 28 -10.95 -24.44 -2.33
N GLN A 29 -9.67 -24.17 -2.04
CA GLN A 29 -8.59 -24.16 -3.04
C GLN A 29 -8.43 -25.53 -3.70
N LYS A 30 -8.59 -26.64 -2.96
CA LYS A 30 -8.56 -28.01 -3.49
C LYS A 30 -9.74 -28.31 -4.42
N GLY A 31 -10.90 -27.72 -4.15
CA GLY A 31 -12.12 -27.92 -4.95
C GLY A 31 -12.25 -27.02 -6.18
N LEU A 32 -11.28 -26.13 -6.47
CA LEU A 32 -11.30 -25.29 -7.66
C LEU A 32 -10.81 -26.05 -8.90
N LEU A 33 -11.44 -25.78 -10.04
CA LEU A 33 -11.04 -26.35 -11.34
C LEU A 33 -9.75 -25.71 -11.84
N LYS A 34 -8.62 -26.12 -11.25
CA LYS A 34 -7.27 -25.70 -11.60
C LYS A 34 -6.27 -26.75 -11.15
N PRO A 35 -5.07 -26.86 -11.77
CA PRO A 35 -4.00 -27.66 -11.21
C PRO A 35 -3.64 -27.21 -9.78
N VAL A 36 -3.34 -28.14 -8.90
CA VAL A 36 -2.93 -27.82 -7.52
C VAL A 36 -1.67 -26.96 -7.55
N GLY A 37 -1.68 -25.87 -6.80
CA GLY A 37 -0.56 -24.94 -6.70
C GLY A 37 -0.31 -24.04 -7.93
N SER A 38 -1.17 -24.09 -8.97
CA SER A 38 -0.95 -23.36 -10.23
C SER A 38 -0.94 -21.85 -10.08
N LEU A 39 -1.55 -21.29 -9.03
CA LEU A 39 -1.54 -19.86 -8.74
C LEU A 39 -0.43 -19.44 -7.75
N GLY A 40 0.39 -20.41 -7.29
CA GLY A 40 1.53 -20.15 -6.42
C GLY A 40 1.15 -19.33 -5.16
N GLU A 41 1.89 -18.27 -4.90
CA GLU A 41 1.69 -17.40 -3.73
C GLU A 41 0.28 -16.79 -3.63
N LEU A 42 -0.46 -16.65 -4.73
CA LEU A 42 -1.83 -16.14 -4.68
C LEU A 42 -2.76 -17.08 -3.91
N GLU A 43 -2.50 -18.39 -3.94
CA GLU A 43 -3.26 -19.36 -3.14
C GLU A 43 -3.01 -19.15 -1.64
N ALA A 44 -1.74 -19.04 -1.24
CA ALA A 44 -1.35 -18.78 0.14
C ALA A 44 -1.91 -17.44 0.65
N LEU A 45 -1.81 -16.38 -0.16
CA LEU A 45 -2.38 -15.06 0.16
C LEU A 45 -3.89 -15.11 0.36
N SER A 46 -4.63 -15.83 -0.50
CA SER A 46 -6.08 -15.96 -0.39
C SER A 46 -6.50 -16.68 0.91
N ILE A 47 -5.77 -17.73 1.29
CA ILE A 47 -5.99 -18.48 2.53
C ILE A 47 -5.70 -17.60 3.75
N ARG A 48 -4.56 -16.88 3.74
CA ARG A 48 -4.20 -15.96 4.82
C ARG A 48 -5.21 -14.83 4.97
N LEU A 49 -5.68 -14.27 3.87
CA LEU A 49 -6.70 -13.21 3.87
C LEU A 49 -8.02 -13.73 4.45
N ALA A 50 -8.39 -14.98 4.16
CA ALA A 50 -9.56 -15.61 4.79
C ALA A 50 -9.43 -15.66 6.32
N GLY A 51 -8.25 -16.04 6.82
CA GLY A 51 -7.97 -16.04 8.26
C GLY A 51 -8.02 -14.66 8.91
N ILE A 52 -7.58 -13.61 8.20
CA ILE A 52 -7.61 -12.22 8.70
C ILE A 52 -9.05 -11.69 8.77
N THR A 53 -9.88 -12.01 7.78
CA THR A 53 -11.21 -11.41 7.61
C THR A 53 -12.35 -12.27 8.14
N GLY A 54 -12.09 -13.54 8.47
CA GLY A 54 -13.12 -14.54 8.78
C GLY A 54 -13.98 -14.93 7.56
N LYS A 55 -13.56 -14.61 6.33
CA LYS A 55 -14.33 -14.83 5.10
C LYS A 55 -13.54 -15.64 4.08
N VAL A 56 -14.09 -16.76 3.62
CA VAL A 56 -13.47 -17.62 2.60
C VAL A 56 -13.39 -16.91 1.23
N LYS A 57 -14.39 -16.11 0.89
CA LYS A 57 -14.41 -15.29 -0.33
C LYS A 57 -14.31 -13.84 0.06
N ASN A 58 -13.19 -13.24 -0.28
CA ASN A 58 -12.93 -11.83 -0.04
C ASN A 58 -13.17 -11.00 -1.30
N SER A 59 -13.64 -9.76 -1.11
CA SER A 59 -13.71 -8.74 -2.14
C SER A 59 -12.60 -7.71 -1.91
N ILE A 60 -12.02 -7.21 -2.98
CA ILE A 60 -11.00 -6.15 -2.99
C ILE A 60 -11.50 -4.93 -3.79
N ASP A 61 -12.74 -4.51 -3.54
CA ASP A 61 -13.39 -3.44 -4.29
C ASP A 61 -12.75 -2.07 -4.05
N ARG A 62 -12.20 -1.86 -2.83
CA ARG A 62 -11.47 -0.63 -2.50
C ARG A 62 -9.98 -0.93 -2.38
N ARG A 63 -9.22 -0.39 -3.31
CA ARG A 63 -7.77 -0.57 -3.39
C ARG A 63 -7.09 0.78 -3.19
N VAL A 64 -6.03 0.80 -2.42
CA VAL A 64 -5.25 1.99 -2.13
C VAL A 64 -3.78 1.70 -2.38
N HIS A 65 -3.11 2.61 -3.09
CA HIS A 65 -1.65 2.65 -3.20
C HIS A 65 -1.12 3.75 -2.29
N LEU A 66 -0.27 3.39 -1.33
CA LEU A 66 0.39 4.33 -0.45
C LEU A 66 1.79 4.62 -1.01
N LEU A 67 2.05 5.89 -1.33
CA LEU A 67 3.36 6.34 -1.79
C LEU A 67 3.95 7.28 -0.75
N PHE A 68 5.13 6.93 -0.26
CA PHE A 68 5.88 7.69 0.72
C PHE A 68 7.10 8.31 0.08
N GLY A 69 7.26 9.63 0.18
CA GLY A 69 8.40 10.37 -0.32
C GLY A 69 9.28 10.89 0.81
N SER A 70 10.59 10.73 0.68
CA SER A 70 11.57 11.35 1.58
C SER A 70 12.90 11.53 0.86
N ASP A 71 13.70 12.51 1.30
CA ASP A 71 15.09 12.65 0.94
C ASP A 71 15.98 12.03 2.02
N HIS A 72 17.14 11.52 1.61
CA HIS A 72 18.09 10.86 2.49
C HIS A 72 19.43 11.58 2.48
N GLY A 73 20.09 11.66 3.65
CA GLY A 73 21.39 12.31 3.83
C GLY A 73 22.49 11.67 3.00
N VAL A 74 22.40 10.39 2.70
CA VAL A 74 23.37 9.64 1.87
C VAL A 74 23.53 10.22 0.45
N TYR A 75 22.62 11.09 0.01
CA TYR A 75 22.77 11.82 -1.26
C TYR A 75 24.09 12.57 -1.34
N ASP A 76 24.55 13.17 -0.25
CA ASP A 76 25.77 13.99 -0.21
C ASP A 76 27.05 13.15 -0.42
N GLU A 77 26.95 11.84 -0.34
CA GLU A 77 28.02 10.88 -0.62
C GLU A 77 28.13 10.54 -2.13
N GLY A 78 27.33 11.19 -2.99
CA GLY A 78 27.41 11.04 -4.44
C GLY A 78 26.87 9.71 -5.00
N VAL A 79 26.07 8.99 -4.23
CA VAL A 79 25.52 7.68 -4.62
C VAL A 79 24.33 7.76 -5.59
N SER A 80 23.80 8.95 -5.83
CA SER A 80 22.65 9.16 -6.72
C SER A 80 23.06 9.88 -8.01
N GLY A 81 22.65 9.35 -9.15
CA GLY A 81 22.79 10.00 -10.45
C GLY A 81 21.72 11.08 -10.73
N SER A 82 20.70 11.19 -9.88
CA SER A 82 19.62 12.18 -10.05
C SER A 82 19.83 13.38 -9.14
N PRO A 83 19.48 14.62 -9.56
CA PRO A 83 19.54 15.79 -8.70
C PRO A 83 18.62 15.65 -7.47
N ARG A 84 19.03 16.21 -6.32
CA ARG A 84 18.28 16.13 -5.07
C ARG A 84 16.84 16.65 -5.18
N TYR A 85 16.62 17.73 -5.93
CA TYR A 85 15.28 18.30 -6.10
C TYR A 85 14.29 17.38 -6.83
N PHE A 86 14.77 16.27 -7.39
CA PHE A 86 13.95 15.39 -8.22
C PHE A 86 12.83 14.74 -7.43
N THR A 87 13.06 14.35 -6.16
CA THR A 87 12.03 13.82 -5.26
C THR A 87 10.87 14.80 -5.10
N ARG A 88 11.20 16.09 -4.86
CA ARG A 88 10.17 17.14 -4.74
C ARG A 88 9.35 17.28 -6.01
N VAL A 89 10.02 17.38 -7.16
CA VAL A 89 9.34 17.54 -8.46
C VAL A 89 8.42 16.35 -8.75
N LEU A 90 8.85 15.13 -8.46
CA LEU A 90 8.02 13.94 -8.63
C LEU A 90 6.80 13.97 -7.72
N MET A 91 6.95 14.35 -6.44
CA MET A 91 5.82 14.44 -5.50
C MET A 91 4.80 15.50 -5.97
N GLU A 92 5.27 16.65 -6.47
CA GLU A 92 4.40 17.69 -7.06
C GLU A 92 3.65 17.15 -8.30
N PHE A 93 4.34 16.42 -9.17
CA PHE A 93 3.72 15.82 -10.37
C PHE A 93 2.71 14.73 -10.03
N TYR A 94 3.00 13.88 -9.05
CA TYR A 94 2.04 12.87 -8.58
C TYR A 94 0.79 13.52 -8.00
N ALA A 95 0.96 14.59 -7.23
CA ALA A 95 -0.16 15.33 -6.64
C ALA A 95 -0.99 16.07 -7.69
N ALA A 96 -0.35 16.66 -8.69
CA ALA A 96 -1.02 17.35 -9.80
C ALA A 96 -1.67 16.40 -10.82
N ASP A 97 -1.37 15.08 -10.74
CA ASP A 97 -1.89 14.05 -11.65
C ASP A 97 -1.56 14.35 -13.14
N VAL A 98 -0.35 14.77 -13.41
CA VAL A 98 0.11 15.16 -14.76
C VAL A 98 0.48 13.96 -15.66
N GLY A 99 0.03 12.76 -15.33
CA GLY A 99 0.20 11.57 -16.17
C GLY A 99 1.48 10.79 -15.93
N CYS A 100 2.09 10.91 -14.76
CA CYS A 100 3.18 10.02 -14.35
C CYS A 100 2.72 8.56 -14.35
N GLY A 101 3.65 7.62 -14.52
CA GLY A 101 3.35 6.20 -14.62
C GLY A 101 2.45 5.68 -13.51
N ILE A 102 2.72 6.04 -12.24
CA ILE A 102 1.91 5.63 -11.10
C ILE A 102 0.47 6.18 -11.18
N ASN A 103 0.29 7.44 -11.58
CA ASN A 103 -1.04 8.04 -11.74
C ASN A 103 -1.86 7.28 -12.79
N VAL A 104 -1.24 7.00 -13.94
CA VAL A 104 -1.87 6.27 -15.04
C VAL A 104 -2.24 4.85 -14.62
N LEU A 105 -1.32 4.13 -13.99
CA LEU A 105 -1.54 2.75 -13.53
C LEU A 105 -2.62 2.68 -12.45
N CYS A 106 -2.57 3.56 -11.45
CA CYS A 106 -3.59 3.61 -10.39
C CYS A 106 -4.97 3.90 -10.97
N ARG A 107 -5.08 4.88 -11.87
CA ARG A 107 -6.33 5.23 -12.54
C ARG A 107 -6.86 4.05 -13.36
N ARG A 108 -5.99 3.40 -14.16
CA ARG A 108 -6.38 2.24 -14.99
C ARG A 108 -6.83 1.06 -14.16
N ALA A 109 -6.21 0.84 -12.99
CA ALA A 109 -6.54 -0.26 -12.09
C ALA A 109 -7.68 0.07 -11.09
N GLY A 110 -8.20 1.30 -11.08
CA GLY A 110 -9.20 1.75 -10.10
C GLY A 110 -8.65 1.73 -8.66
N VAL A 111 -7.41 2.18 -8.48
CA VAL A 111 -6.70 2.25 -7.20
C VAL A 111 -6.61 3.72 -6.76
N ASP A 112 -6.98 4.01 -5.50
CA ASP A 112 -6.83 5.34 -4.90
C ASP A 112 -5.35 5.57 -4.53
N LEU A 113 -4.73 6.61 -5.10
CA LEU A 113 -3.34 6.98 -4.80
C LEU A 113 -3.32 7.95 -3.62
N ARG A 114 -2.62 7.57 -2.55
CA ARG A 114 -2.37 8.39 -1.36
C ARG A 114 -0.89 8.74 -1.27
N LEU A 115 -0.59 10.02 -1.15
CA LEU A 115 0.78 10.56 -1.12
C LEU A 115 1.11 11.05 0.29
N PHE A 116 2.28 10.67 0.80
CA PHE A 116 2.78 11.05 2.12
C PHE A 116 4.17 11.66 2.00
N ASP A 117 4.35 12.85 2.57
CA ASP A 117 5.64 13.50 2.72
C ASP A 117 6.24 13.10 4.09
N LEU A 118 7.28 12.29 4.07
CA LEU A 118 8.02 11.86 5.26
C LEU A 118 9.32 12.64 5.51
N GLY A 119 9.63 13.63 4.66
CA GLY A 119 10.85 14.42 4.77
C GLY A 119 11.43 14.80 3.41
N VAL A 120 10.59 15.15 2.46
CA VAL A 120 11.04 15.72 1.17
C VAL A 120 11.48 17.16 1.38
N ARG A 121 12.73 17.47 0.98
CA ARG A 121 13.32 18.80 1.11
C ARG A 121 12.58 19.79 0.21
N ASP A 122 12.28 20.96 0.75
CA ASP A 122 11.67 22.10 0.04
C ASP A 122 10.29 21.80 -0.60
N LEU A 123 9.66 20.68 -0.27
CA LEU A 123 8.29 20.43 -0.68
C LEU A 123 7.35 21.37 0.12
N ARG A 124 6.70 22.26 -0.62
CA ARG A 124 5.69 23.17 -0.06
C ARG A 124 4.39 22.41 0.25
N PRO A 125 3.54 22.92 1.15
CA PRO A 125 2.21 22.38 1.34
C PRO A 125 1.52 22.19 -0.02
N THR A 126 1.28 20.94 -0.38
CA THR A 126 0.79 20.55 -1.70
C THR A 126 -0.53 19.82 -1.52
N PRO A 127 -1.61 20.24 -2.20
CA PRO A 127 -2.87 19.51 -2.15
C PRO A 127 -2.66 18.03 -2.48
N ARG A 128 -3.41 17.14 -1.80
CA ARG A 128 -3.32 15.68 -1.94
C ARG A 128 -2.06 15.03 -1.38
N VAL A 129 -1.12 15.77 -0.81
CA VAL A 129 0.04 15.23 -0.08
C VAL A 129 -0.21 15.39 1.41
N ASP A 130 -0.20 14.28 2.14
CA ASP A 130 -0.30 14.28 3.59
C ASP A 130 1.11 14.45 4.19
N ALA A 131 1.33 15.55 4.89
CA ALA A 131 2.58 15.87 5.56
C ALA A 131 2.49 15.74 7.09
N SER A 132 1.44 15.10 7.61
CA SER A 132 1.22 14.95 9.06
C SER A 132 2.31 14.13 9.75
N CYS A 133 3.03 13.29 8.99
CA CYS A 133 4.14 12.45 9.46
C CYS A 133 5.50 12.96 8.98
N LYS A 134 5.62 14.20 8.51
CA LYS A 134 6.89 14.77 8.06
C LYS A 134 7.86 14.91 9.24
N LEU A 135 9.08 14.38 9.10
CA LEU A 135 10.19 14.44 10.05
C LEU A 135 10.99 15.72 9.91
#